data_79a0a9f87079cd032e60f5d8c4dd00d7
#
_entry.id   79a0a9f87079cd032e60f5d8c4dd00d7
#
_cell.length_a   1.000
_cell.length_b   1.000
_cell.length_c   1.000
_cell.angle_alpha   90.00
_cell.angle_beta   90.00
_cell.angle_gamma   90.00
#
_symmetry.space_group_name_H-M   'P 1'
#
loop_
_entity.id
_entity.type
_entity.pdbx_description
1 polymer ?
#
loop_
_entity_poly.entity_id
_entity_poly.type
_entity_poly.pdbx_seq_one_letter_code
_entity_poly.pdbx_strand_id
1 'polypeptide(L)' 'MVSDTATQTRQREIATEHLLFKLMEFVEARHAGLLDFMEQSLTHLGDPATDETKDDEAVRQIAQAMIVGARKQGVS' A
#
# COMPACT_ATOMS: atom_id res chain seq x y z
N MET A 1 12.21 27.36 3.16
CA MET A 1 12.45 26.02 2.63
C MET A 1 11.26 25.12 2.87
N VAL A 2 10.14 25.76 3.01
CA VAL A 2 8.92 25.01 3.28
C VAL A 2 8.60 24.05 2.15
N SER A 3 8.89 24.48 0.93
CA SER A 3 8.60 23.65 -0.23
C SER A 3 9.41 22.36 -0.22
N ASP A 4 10.54 22.35 0.47
CA ASP A 4 11.37 21.15 0.49
C ASP A 4 10.76 20.03 1.29
N THR A 5 9.99 20.36 2.32
CA THR A 5 9.36 19.32 3.12
C THR A 5 8.34 18.53 2.29
N ALA A 6 7.51 19.21 1.54
CA ALA A 6 6.53 18.54 0.71
C ALA A 6 7.22 17.71 -0.38
N THR A 7 8.28 18.24 -0.96
CA THR A 7 9.02 17.53 -1.99
C THR A 7 9.67 16.27 -1.40
N GLN A 8 10.25 16.39 -0.21
CA GLN A 8 10.88 15.26 0.43
C GLN A 8 9.87 14.17 0.77
N THR A 9 8.72 14.58 1.28
CA THR A 9 7.68 13.62 1.59
C THR A 9 7.27 12.84 0.35
N ARG A 10 7.10 13.55 -0.74
CA ARG A 10 6.71 12.92 -1.99
C ARG A 10 7.79 11.96 -2.48
N GLN A 11 9.04 12.37 -2.38
CA GLN A 11 10.13 11.51 -2.80
C GLN A 11 10.21 10.25 -1.95
N ARG A 12 9.99 10.39 -0.65
CA ARG A 12 10.01 9.24 0.23
C ARG A 12 8.85 8.31 -0.07
N GLU A 13 7.70 8.86 -0.39
CA GLU A 13 6.55 8.03 -0.74
C GLU A 13 6.83 7.22 -1.99
N ILE A 14 7.42 7.85 -2.98
CA ILE A 14 7.73 7.15 -4.22
C ILE A 14 8.74 6.04 -3.97
N ALA A 15 9.78 6.35 -3.21
CA ALA A 15 10.80 5.35 -2.90
C ALA A 15 10.22 4.21 -2.08
N THR A 16 9.41 4.53 -1.09
CA THR A 16 8.79 3.51 -0.25
C THR A 16 7.88 2.61 -1.09
N GLU A 17 7.11 3.21 -1.96
CA GLU A 17 6.19 2.44 -2.79
C GLU A 17 6.97 1.52 -3.73
N HIS A 18 8.05 2.03 -4.30
CA HIS A 18 8.88 1.21 -5.17
C HIS A 18 9.45 0.00 -4.44
N LEU A 19 10.02 0.26 -3.27
CA LEU A 19 10.63 -0.83 -2.49
C LEU A 19 9.57 -1.81 -2.03
N LEU A 20 8.42 -1.31 -1.65
CA LEU A 20 7.34 -2.18 -1.21
C LEU A 20 6.87 -3.08 -2.35
N PHE A 21 6.69 -2.52 -3.54
CA PHE A 21 6.27 -3.31 -4.69
C PHE A 21 7.30 -4.38 -5.03
N LYS A 22 8.58 -4.04 -4.95
CA LYS A 22 9.62 -5.01 -5.25
C LYS A 22 9.64 -6.13 -4.21
N LEU A 23 9.42 -5.77 -2.95
CA LEU A 23 9.34 -6.78 -1.91
C LEU A 23 8.14 -7.68 -2.11
N MET A 24 6.99 -7.09 -2.43
CA MET A 24 5.78 -7.86 -2.66
C MET A 24 5.97 -8.82 -3.82
N GLU A 25 6.58 -8.35 -4.88
CA GLU A 25 6.83 -9.18 -6.04
C GLU A 25 7.73 -10.36 -5.69
N PHE A 26 8.79 -10.09 -4.95
CA PHE A 26 9.76 -11.11 -4.58
C PHE A 26 9.12 -12.18 -3.70
N VAL A 27 8.37 -11.75 -2.69
CA VAL A 27 7.78 -12.68 -1.74
C VAL A 27 6.64 -13.45 -2.39
N GLU A 28 5.80 -12.77 -3.17
CA GLU A 28 4.67 -13.46 -3.80
C GLU A 28 5.16 -14.55 -4.75
N ALA A 29 6.27 -14.33 -5.40
CA ALA A 29 6.82 -15.33 -6.32
C ALA A 29 7.27 -16.57 -5.58
N ARG A 30 7.64 -16.45 -4.32
CA ARG A 30 8.13 -17.56 -3.53
C ARG A 30 7.09 -18.13 -2.60
N HIS A 31 6.16 -17.29 -2.16
CA HIS A 31 5.09 -17.68 -1.24
C HIS A 31 3.79 -17.09 -1.75
N ALA A 32 3.16 -17.77 -2.67
CA ALA A 32 1.88 -17.31 -3.17
C ALA A 32 0.91 -17.17 -1.99
N GLY A 33 0.18 -16.07 -2.00
CA GLY A 33 -0.75 -15.78 -0.91
C GLY A 33 -0.43 -14.51 -0.17
N LEU A 34 0.74 -13.92 -0.40
CA LEU A 34 1.08 -12.68 0.28
C LEU A 34 0.09 -11.58 -0.06
N LEU A 35 -0.22 -11.42 -1.35
CA LEU A 35 -1.12 -10.36 -1.76
C LEU A 35 -2.53 -10.61 -1.24
N ASP A 36 -2.95 -11.86 -1.21
CA ASP A 36 -4.25 -12.19 -0.61
C ASP A 36 -4.26 -11.84 0.87
N PHE A 37 -3.18 -12.15 1.57
CA PHE A 37 -3.07 -11.82 2.98
C PHE A 37 -3.15 -10.32 3.19
N MET A 38 -2.44 -9.56 2.36
CA MET A 38 -2.46 -8.12 2.47
C MET A 38 -3.84 -7.56 2.19
N GLU A 39 -4.51 -8.10 1.18
CA GLU A 39 -5.84 -7.64 0.85
C GLU A 39 -6.81 -7.89 1.99
N GLN A 40 -6.72 -9.06 2.60
CA GLN A 40 -7.58 -9.37 3.73
C GLN A 40 -7.29 -8.46 4.91
N SER A 41 -6.04 -8.07 5.09
CA SER A 41 -5.69 -7.21 6.21
C SER A 41 -6.37 -5.85 6.13
N LEU A 42 -6.78 -5.45 4.93
CA LEU A 42 -7.42 -4.16 4.78
C LEU A 42 -8.77 -4.09 5.50
N THR A 43 -9.38 -5.23 5.77
CA THR A 43 -10.63 -5.22 6.52
C THR A 43 -10.42 -4.75 7.95
N HIS A 44 -9.20 -4.84 8.45
CA HIS A 44 -8.89 -4.37 9.79
C HIS A 44 -8.32 -2.96 9.81
N LEU A 45 -8.10 -2.41 8.64
CA LEU A 45 -7.60 -1.06 8.54
C LEU A 45 -8.75 -0.11 8.83
N GLY A 46 -8.53 0.82 9.75
CA GLY A 46 -9.59 1.73 10.10
C GLY A 46 -10.55 1.10 11.06
N ASP A 47 -10.08 0.87 12.28
CA ASP A 47 -10.91 0.30 13.33
C ASP A 47 -12.22 1.08 13.45
N PRO A 48 -13.36 0.42 13.33
CA PRO A 48 -14.64 1.11 13.43
C PRO A 48 -14.88 1.77 14.79
N ALA A 49 -14.10 1.42 15.77
CA ALA A 49 -14.23 2.06 17.08
C ALA A 49 -13.73 3.49 17.05
N THR A 50 -12.94 3.87 16.07
CA THR A 50 -12.46 5.23 15.95
C THR A 50 -13.43 6.06 15.12
N ASP A 51 -13.25 7.35 15.18
CA ASP A 51 -14.16 8.26 14.50
C ASP A 51 -13.66 8.71 13.15
N GLU A 52 -12.43 8.42 12.82
CA GLU A 52 -11.82 8.98 11.63
C GLU A 52 -12.03 8.09 10.43
N THR A 53 -13.28 7.83 10.14
CA THR A 53 -13.60 6.86 9.12
C THR A 53 -13.29 7.34 7.72
N LYS A 54 -13.33 8.66 7.51
CA LYS A 54 -13.08 9.18 6.17
C LYS A 54 -11.64 8.93 5.75
N ASP A 55 -10.71 9.22 6.65
CA ASP A 55 -9.31 8.98 6.32
C ASP A 55 -9.03 7.50 6.20
N ASP A 56 -9.64 6.70 7.05
CA ASP A 56 -9.43 5.27 6.99
C ASP A 56 -9.91 4.69 5.68
N GLU A 57 -11.04 5.18 5.20
CA GLU A 57 -11.56 4.69 3.94
C GLU A 57 -10.68 5.10 2.77
N ALA A 58 -10.18 6.33 2.79
CA ALA A 58 -9.30 6.79 1.73
C ALA A 58 -8.01 5.97 1.71
N VAL A 59 -7.45 5.69 2.88
CA VAL A 59 -6.24 4.90 2.98
C VAL A 59 -6.50 3.48 2.49
N ARG A 60 -7.65 2.92 2.84
CA ARG A 60 -7.99 1.57 2.40
C ARG A 60 -8.08 1.50 0.88
N GLN A 61 -8.70 2.50 0.26
CA GLN A 61 -8.84 2.50 -1.19
C GLN A 61 -7.48 2.62 -1.87
N ILE A 62 -6.60 3.44 -1.31
CA ILE A 62 -5.27 3.59 -1.87
C ILE A 62 -4.51 2.26 -1.74
N ALA A 63 -4.60 1.63 -0.58
CA ALA A 63 -3.92 0.36 -0.37
C ALA A 63 -4.46 -0.72 -1.30
N GLN A 64 -5.78 -0.73 -1.50
CA GLN A 64 -6.38 -1.69 -2.42
C GLN A 64 -5.86 -1.48 -3.83
N ALA A 65 -5.77 -0.23 -4.26
CA ALA A 65 -5.27 0.06 -5.59
C ALA A 65 -3.82 -0.38 -5.75
N MET A 66 -3.02 -0.23 -4.69
CA MET A 66 -1.64 -0.65 -4.75
C MET A 66 -1.52 -2.16 -4.86
N ILE A 67 -2.37 -2.89 -4.15
CA ILE A 67 -2.35 -4.34 -4.24
C ILE A 67 -2.75 -4.79 -5.64
N VAL A 68 -3.76 -4.17 -6.21
CA VAL A 68 -4.18 -4.49 -7.57
C VAL A 68 -3.03 -4.23 -8.54
N GLY A 69 -2.34 -3.12 -8.36
CA GLY A 69 -1.20 -2.82 -9.21
C GLY A 69 -0.10 -3.86 -9.08
N ALA A 70 0.16 -4.31 -7.87
CA ALA A 70 1.18 -5.31 -7.64
C ALA A 70 0.81 -6.64 -8.30
N ARG A 71 -0.46 -7.02 -8.24
CA ARG A 71 -0.90 -8.26 -8.89
C ARG A 71 -0.67 -8.20 -10.39
N LYS A 72 -0.97 -7.06 -11.00
CA LYS A 72 -0.80 -6.92 -12.43
C LYS A 72 0.65 -7.06 -12.83
N GLN A 73 1.54 -6.49 -12.05
CA GLN A 73 2.96 -6.57 -12.36
C GLN A 73 3.50 -7.97 -12.17
N GLY A 74 3.01 -8.66 -11.16
CA GLY A 74 3.51 -9.98 -10.86
C GLY A 74 3.04 -11.05 -11.82
N VAL A 75 1.99 -10.76 -12.58
CA VAL A 75 1.43 -11.75 -13.48
C VAL A 75 2.23 -11.87 -14.76
N SER A 76 2.90 -10.82 -15.15
CA SER A 76 3.64 -10.82 -16.42
C SER A 76 4.79 -11.82 -16.47
#